data_f95d59140745267b7cd30e1ba8d830bf
#
_entry.id   f95d59140745267b7cd30e1ba8d830bf
#
_cell.length_a   1.000
_cell.length_b   1.000
_cell.length_c   1.000
_cell.angle_alpha   90.00
_cell.angle_beta   90.00
_cell.angle_gamma   90.00
#
_symmetry.space_group_name_H-M   'P 1'
#
loop_
_entity.id
_entity.type
_entity.pdbx_description
1 polymer ?
#
loop_
_entity_poly.entity_id
_entity_poly.type
_entity_poly.pdbx_seq_one_letter_code
_entity_poly.pdbx_strand_id
1 'polypeptide(L)'
;MTSVLIVGATRGLGAALVKEYASNPKTLTYATTRSDATPSGFPDSIKWLSGIDLTNQHVGDNLSSQLKGEKPLDVVIINAGRFMTEDFSKSGGPNWNDELAMYTVSSIAPLFIVHRLVHNDRLKAGSKIILVSSEAGSITLRHEKEGGGNYAHHASKAALNMGGKLLSIDLKEKGIIVSIVHPGFMRTEMTKGVGFDKHWDEGGAVTPEVAAKSLVEWTETLDISKSGEYWAPRGPRDIGMAETVLGKNLETPLKLPW
;
A
#
# COMPACT_ATOMS: atom_id res chain seq x y z
N MET A 1 23.66 5.53 0.40
CA MET A 1 22.50 6.07 -0.33
C MET A 1 21.44 4.99 -0.29
N THR A 2 20.29 5.29 0.29
CA THR A 2 19.16 4.37 0.40
C THR A 2 18.38 4.33 -0.92
N SER A 3 18.08 3.15 -1.44
CA SER A 3 17.33 2.97 -2.68
C SER A 3 15.88 2.56 -2.36
N VAL A 4 14.92 3.34 -2.86
CA VAL A 4 13.48 3.17 -2.57
C VAL A 4 12.69 3.03 -3.86
N LEU A 5 11.83 2.03 -3.95
CA LEU A 5 10.87 1.84 -5.04
C LEU A 5 9.45 2.09 -4.53
N ILE A 6 8.70 2.95 -5.23
CA ILE A 6 7.29 3.21 -4.94
C ILE A 6 6.44 2.76 -6.13
N VAL A 7 5.61 1.75 -5.91
CA VAL A 7 4.67 1.21 -6.90
C VAL A 7 3.32 1.89 -6.72
N GLY A 8 2.80 2.52 -7.79
CA GLY A 8 1.59 3.34 -7.73
C GLY A 8 1.89 4.77 -7.23
N ALA A 9 2.82 5.45 -7.92
CA ALA A 9 3.51 6.65 -7.48
C ALA A 9 2.93 7.98 -7.97
N THR A 10 1.95 7.98 -8.89
CA THR A 10 1.58 9.18 -9.66
C THR A 10 0.56 10.10 -9.00
N ARG A 11 -0.13 9.67 -7.94
CA ARG A 11 -1.15 10.46 -7.24
C ARG A 11 -1.32 10.04 -5.78
N GLY A 12 -2.06 10.84 -5.01
CA GLY A 12 -2.40 10.57 -3.61
C GLY A 12 -1.19 10.23 -2.75
N LEU A 13 -1.30 9.21 -1.90
CA LEU A 13 -0.22 8.77 -1.02
C LEU A 13 1.07 8.45 -1.79
N GLY A 14 0.97 7.78 -2.94
CA GLY A 14 2.16 7.42 -3.72
C GLY A 14 2.95 8.64 -4.20
N ALA A 15 2.26 9.67 -4.68
CA ALA A 15 2.91 10.93 -5.07
C ALA A 15 3.56 11.66 -3.88
N ALA A 16 2.89 11.65 -2.74
CA ALA A 16 3.43 12.22 -1.51
C ALA A 16 4.67 11.46 -1.01
N LEU A 17 4.64 10.12 -1.05
CA LEU A 17 5.81 9.28 -0.70
C LEU A 17 7.01 9.54 -1.62
N VAL A 18 6.77 9.67 -2.93
CA VAL A 18 7.83 10.00 -3.90
C VAL A 18 8.51 11.33 -3.54
N LYS A 19 7.71 12.35 -3.25
CA LYS A 19 8.22 13.68 -2.86
C LYS A 19 8.96 13.64 -1.52
N GLU A 20 8.41 12.93 -0.55
CA GLU A 20 9.02 12.79 0.79
C GLU A 20 10.39 12.10 0.70
N TYR A 21 10.51 10.96 0.01
CA TYR A 21 11.79 10.28 -0.17
C TYR A 21 12.77 11.08 -1.03
N ALA A 22 12.30 11.74 -2.09
CA ALA A 22 13.16 12.55 -2.98
C ALA A 22 13.65 13.84 -2.32
N SER A 23 13.02 14.29 -1.22
CA SER A 23 13.50 15.45 -0.45
C SER A 23 14.83 15.18 0.27
N ASN A 24 15.16 13.92 0.51
CA ASN A 24 16.42 13.51 1.12
C ASN A 24 17.46 13.20 0.02
N PRO A 25 18.54 14.01 -0.12
CA PRO A 25 19.54 13.83 -1.17
C PRO A 25 20.36 12.53 -1.06
N LYS A 26 20.24 11.81 0.08
CA LYS A 26 20.86 10.50 0.28
C LYS A 26 19.94 9.34 -0.17
N THR A 27 18.78 9.64 -0.74
CA THR A 27 17.83 8.64 -1.22
C THR A 27 17.81 8.62 -2.75
N LEU A 28 17.92 7.43 -3.35
CA LEU A 28 17.65 7.18 -4.75
C LEU A 28 16.21 6.65 -4.87
N THR A 29 15.34 7.47 -5.47
CA THR A 29 13.92 7.17 -5.57
C THR A 29 13.56 6.65 -6.96
N TYR A 30 13.04 5.43 -7.01
CA TYR A 30 12.38 4.83 -8.17
C TYR A 30 10.86 4.93 -7.98
N ALA A 31 10.16 5.29 -9.04
CA ALA A 31 8.71 5.47 -9.00
C ALA A 31 8.05 4.87 -10.24
N THR A 32 6.90 4.22 -10.11
CA THR A 32 6.23 3.61 -11.27
C THR A 32 5.14 4.49 -11.83
N THR A 33 5.00 4.45 -13.14
CA THR A 33 3.87 5.04 -13.90
C THR A 33 3.33 4.04 -14.91
N ARG A 34 2.03 4.13 -15.21
CA ARG A 34 1.41 3.37 -16.30
C ARG A 34 1.65 3.99 -17.66
N SER A 35 1.89 5.30 -17.69
CA SER A 35 2.18 6.05 -18.92
C SER A 35 3.64 5.85 -19.34
N ASP A 36 3.90 5.93 -20.64
CA ASP A 36 5.25 6.00 -21.18
C ASP A 36 5.91 7.37 -20.96
N ALA A 37 5.10 8.40 -20.70
CA ALA A 37 5.58 9.73 -20.39
C ALA A 37 5.92 9.90 -18.91
N THR A 38 6.99 10.60 -18.61
CA THR A 38 7.36 10.99 -17.24
C THR A 38 6.31 11.94 -16.68
N PRO A 39 5.74 11.64 -15.49
CA PRO A 39 4.76 12.51 -14.84
C PRO A 39 5.36 13.89 -14.50
N SER A 40 4.59 14.96 -14.74
CA SER A 40 4.96 16.32 -14.37
C SER A 40 4.74 16.61 -12.89
N GLY A 41 5.39 17.66 -12.35
CA GLY A 41 5.19 18.10 -10.97
C GLY A 41 5.95 17.31 -9.92
N PHE A 42 6.97 16.59 -10.33
CA PHE A 42 7.89 15.84 -9.47
C PHE A 42 9.34 16.32 -9.64
N PRO A 43 10.22 16.11 -8.64
CA PRO A 43 11.66 16.39 -8.80
C PRO A 43 12.32 15.58 -9.93
N ASP A 44 13.27 16.18 -10.64
CA ASP A 44 14.00 15.55 -11.74
C ASP A 44 14.90 14.38 -11.29
N SER A 45 15.21 14.31 -9.99
CA SER A 45 16.04 13.25 -9.40
C SER A 45 15.36 11.87 -9.36
N ILE A 46 14.07 11.79 -9.67
CA ILE A 46 13.30 10.56 -9.61
C ILE A 46 13.53 9.71 -10.86
N LYS A 47 13.85 8.44 -10.66
CA LYS A 47 13.92 7.44 -11.74
C LYS A 47 12.54 6.83 -11.97
N TRP A 48 11.89 7.22 -13.06
CA TRP A 48 10.59 6.67 -13.42
C TRP A 48 10.71 5.34 -14.18
N LEU A 49 9.94 4.35 -13.73
CA LEU A 49 9.74 3.07 -14.40
C LEU A 49 8.38 3.12 -15.10
N SER A 50 8.39 3.15 -16.42
CA SER A 50 7.21 3.40 -17.26
C SER A 50 6.50 2.10 -17.66
N GLY A 51 5.21 2.21 -18.07
CA GLY A 51 4.44 1.07 -18.55
C GLY A 51 4.14 0.01 -17.47
N ILE A 52 4.20 0.38 -16.19
CA ILE A 52 3.95 -0.56 -15.08
C ILE A 52 2.45 -0.56 -14.76
N ASP A 53 1.72 -1.44 -15.42
CA ASP A 53 0.28 -1.65 -15.19
C ASP A 53 0.05 -2.92 -14.35
N LEU A 54 -0.56 -2.75 -13.18
CA LEU A 54 -0.83 -3.84 -12.25
C LEU A 54 -1.96 -4.78 -12.70
N THR A 55 -2.67 -4.45 -13.77
CA THR A 55 -3.64 -5.37 -14.39
C THR A 55 -2.96 -6.35 -15.35
N ASN A 56 -1.69 -6.11 -15.70
CA ASN A 56 -0.92 -6.96 -16.59
C ASN A 56 -0.29 -8.13 -15.82
N GLN A 57 -0.51 -9.36 -16.26
CA GLN A 57 0.06 -10.57 -15.66
C GLN A 57 1.61 -10.58 -15.63
N HIS A 58 2.27 -9.83 -16.50
CA HIS A 58 3.73 -9.71 -16.60
C HIS A 58 4.28 -8.50 -15.83
N VAL A 59 3.49 -7.87 -14.97
CA VAL A 59 3.88 -6.64 -14.25
C VAL A 59 5.18 -6.82 -13.47
N GLY A 60 5.39 -7.97 -12.83
CA GLY A 60 6.61 -8.27 -12.09
C GLY A 60 7.85 -8.34 -12.99
N ASP A 61 7.72 -8.99 -14.16
CA ASP A 61 8.81 -9.06 -15.16
C ASP A 61 9.12 -7.70 -15.74
N ASN A 62 8.08 -6.94 -16.12
CA ASN A 62 8.21 -5.60 -16.69
C ASN A 62 8.91 -4.64 -15.73
N LEU A 63 8.54 -4.69 -14.45
CA LEU A 63 9.16 -3.84 -13.43
C LEU A 63 10.60 -4.28 -13.16
N SER A 64 10.83 -5.57 -12.94
CA SER A 64 12.15 -6.07 -12.57
C SER A 64 13.19 -5.92 -13.70
N SER A 65 12.76 -6.01 -14.96
CA SER A 65 13.63 -5.80 -16.12
C SER A 65 14.18 -4.37 -16.21
N GLN A 66 13.36 -3.36 -15.84
CA GLN A 66 13.78 -1.96 -15.82
C GLN A 66 14.77 -1.64 -14.67
N LEU A 67 14.88 -2.52 -13.69
CA LEU A 67 15.86 -2.43 -12.60
C LEU A 67 17.14 -3.23 -12.89
N LYS A 68 17.30 -3.78 -14.10
CA LYS A 68 18.49 -4.57 -14.48
C LYS A 68 19.75 -3.69 -14.41
N GLY A 69 20.76 -4.15 -13.69
CA GLY A 69 22.01 -3.41 -13.49
C GLY A 69 21.99 -2.42 -12.31
N GLU A 70 20.84 -2.15 -11.74
CA GLU A 70 20.76 -1.34 -10.52
C GLU A 70 21.09 -2.19 -9.27
N LYS A 71 21.53 -1.51 -8.20
CA LYS A 71 21.77 -2.16 -6.91
C LYS A 71 20.46 -2.68 -6.30
N PRO A 72 20.51 -3.71 -5.44
CA PRO A 72 19.34 -4.14 -4.70
C PRO A 72 18.68 -3.00 -3.92
N LEU A 73 17.36 -3.02 -3.90
CA LEU A 73 16.53 -2.02 -3.23
C LEU A 73 16.58 -2.19 -1.71
N ASP A 74 16.66 -1.09 -0.98
CA ASP A 74 16.55 -1.09 0.48
C ASP A 74 15.09 -1.07 0.93
N VAL A 75 14.22 -0.38 0.18
CA VAL A 75 12.79 -0.26 0.51
C VAL A 75 11.96 -0.43 -0.75
N VAL A 76 10.89 -1.21 -0.67
CA VAL A 76 9.86 -1.35 -1.71
C VAL A 76 8.50 -1.06 -1.08
N ILE A 77 7.82 -0.02 -1.55
CA ILE A 77 6.47 0.33 -1.09
C ILE A 77 5.48 0.01 -2.21
N ILE A 78 4.62 -0.98 -1.99
CA ILE A 78 3.55 -1.31 -2.92
C ILE A 78 2.29 -0.61 -2.44
N ASN A 79 2.07 0.58 -3.00
CA ASN A 79 0.99 1.50 -2.65
C ASN A 79 -0.21 1.39 -3.61
N ALA A 80 0.00 0.89 -4.82
CA ALA A 80 -1.06 0.81 -5.81
C ALA A 80 -2.29 0.06 -5.27
N GLY A 81 -3.46 0.62 -5.52
CA GLY A 81 -4.74 0.04 -5.14
C GLY A 81 -5.87 0.61 -6.00
N ARG A 82 -6.99 -0.08 -6.02
CA ARG A 82 -8.22 0.35 -6.66
C ARG A 82 -9.36 0.25 -5.65
N PHE A 83 -10.23 1.26 -5.64
CA PHE A 83 -11.43 1.28 -4.84
C PHE A 83 -12.60 1.73 -5.70
N MET A 84 -13.63 0.90 -5.77
CA MET A 84 -14.93 1.18 -6.38
C MET A 84 -16.02 0.66 -5.45
N THR A 85 -17.13 1.37 -5.38
CA THR A 85 -18.30 0.96 -4.57
C THR A 85 -19.18 0.02 -5.34
N GLU A 86 -19.72 -0.96 -4.65
CA GLU A 86 -20.74 -1.87 -5.15
C GLU A 86 -22.10 -1.51 -4.57
N ASP A 87 -23.16 -1.82 -5.30
CA ASP A 87 -24.54 -1.62 -4.85
C ASP A 87 -25.37 -2.89 -5.11
N PHE A 88 -25.53 -3.68 -4.08
CA PHE A 88 -26.31 -4.93 -4.11
C PHE A 88 -27.81 -4.70 -4.24
N SER A 89 -28.32 -3.48 -3.99
CA SER A 89 -29.72 -3.15 -4.15
C SER A 89 -30.13 -2.98 -5.61
N LYS A 90 -29.19 -2.73 -6.49
CA LYS A 90 -29.44 -2.58 -7.92
C LYS A 90 -29.55 -3.93 -8.61
N SER A 91 -30.51 -4.05 -9.51
CA SER A 91 -30.76 -5.29 -10.28
C SER A 91 -29.56 -5.74 -11.13
N GLY A 92 -28.66 -4.81 -11.53
CA GLY A 92 -27.42 -5.13 -12.24
C GLY A 92 -26.30 -5.66 -11.35
N GLY A 93 -26.45 -5.54 -10.03
CA GLY A 93 -25.45 -5.99 -9.05
C GLY A 93 -24.08 -5.34 -9.21
N PRO A 94 -23.04 -5.95 -8.59
CA PRO A 94 -21.65 -5.55 -8.77
C PRO A 94 -21.16 -5.81 -10.20
N ASN A 95 -20.22 -4.99 -10.66
CA ASN A 95 -19.60 -5.19 -11.97
C ASN A 95 -18.43 -6.18 -11.85
N TRP A 96 -18.54 -7.32 -12.53
CA TRP A 96 -17.52 -8.39 -12.49
C TRP A 96 -16.10 -7.90 -12.82
N ASN A 97 -15.95 -7.05 -13.84
CA ASN A 97 -14.62 -6.57 -14.25
C ASN A 97 -14.01 -5.61 -13.23
N ASP A 98 -14.84 -4.81 -12.56
CA ASP A 98 -14.38 -3.92 -11.49
C ASP A 98 -13.97 -4.70 -10.26
N GLU A 99 -14.73 -5.74 -9.88
CA GLU A 99 -14.37 -6.69 -8.83
C GLU A 99 -13.01 -7.32 -9.13
N LEU A 100 -12.88 -7.94 -10.30
CA LEU A 100 -11.64 -8.59 -10.75
C LEU A 100 -10.46 -7.63 -10.74
N ALA A 101 -10.65 -6.38 -11.20
CA ALA A 101 -9.60 -5.37 -11.21
C ALA A 101 -9.18 -4.95 -9.79
N MET A 102 -10.12 -4.85 -8.82
CA MET A 102 -9.79 -4.57 -7.42
C MET A 102 -8.91 -5.67 -6.81
N TYR A 103 -9.25 -6.94 -7.00
CA TYR A 103 -8.42 -8.06 -6.54
C TYR A 103 -7.07 -8.09 -7.26
N THR A 104 -7.06 -7.93 -8.57
CA THR A 104 -5.83 -7.99 -9.36
C THR A 104 -4.84 -6.93 -8.92
N VAL A 105 -5.27 -5.67 -8.85
CA VAL A 105 -4.40 -4.54 -8.52
C VAL A 105 -3.99 -4.54 -7.04
N SER A 106 -4.93 -4.87 -6.13
CA SER A 106 -4.71 -4.69 -4.69
C SER A 106 -4.06 -5.90 -4.00
N SER A 107 -4.17 -7.12 -4.58
CA SER A 107 -3.67 -8.33 -3.91
C SER A 107 -2.85 -9.26 -4.82
N ILE A 108 -3.23 -9.47 -6.08
CA ILE A 108 -2.51 -10.41 -6.97
C ILE A 108 -1.19 -9.80 -7.45
N ALA A 109 -1.25 -8.65 -8.10
CA ALA A 109 -0.06 -7.99 -8.66
C ALA A 109 1.06 -7.74 -7.65
N PRO A 110 0.79 -7.31 -6.40
CA PRO A 110 1.81 -7.19 -5.36
C PRO A 110 2.65 -8.44 -5.16
N LEU A 111 2.03 -9.62 -5.14
CA LEU A 111 2.74 -10.89 -4.96
C LEU A 111 3.66 -11.21 -6.15
N PHE A 112 3.19 -10.98 -7.39
CA PHE A 112 4.01 -11.17 -8.60
C PHE A 112 5.18 -10.19 -8.67
N ILE A 113 4.99 -8.95 -8.26
CA ILE A 113 6.07 -7.95 -8.17
C ILE A 113 7.12 -8.42 -7.16
N VAL A 114 6.73 -8.76 -5.93
CA VAL A 114 7.65 -9.22 -4.90
C VAL A 114 8.39 -10.49 -5.36
N HIS A 115 7.67 -11.47 -5.92
CA HIS A 115 8.26 -12.68 -6.43
C HIS A 115 9.40 -12.40 -7.44
N ARG A 116 9.16 -11.51 -8.42
CA ARG A 116 10.18 -11.17 -9.43
C ARG A 116 11.33 -10.34 -8.88
N LEU A 117 11.07 -9.45 -7.93
CA LEU A 117 12.14 -8.71 -7.26
C LEU A 117 13.06 -9.63 -6.46
N VAL A 118 12.51 -10.64 -5.78
CA VAL A 118 13.28 -11.66 -5.05
C VAL A 118 14.05 -12.56 -6.00
N HIS A 119 13.38 -13.11 -7.03
CA HIS A 119 13.98 -14.04 -7.97
C HIS A 119 15.13 -13.44 -8.79
N ASN A 120 15.07 -12.14 -9.07
CA ASN A 120 16.08 -11.42 -9.84
C ASN A 120 17.10 -10.67 -8.98
N ASP A 121 17.24 -11.03 -7.69
CA ASP A 121 18.18 -10.45 -6.72
C ASP A 121 18.08 -8.92 -6.60
N ARG A 122 16.84 -8.39 -6.73
CA ARG A 122 16.57 -6.97 -6.53
C ARG A 122 16.37 -6.60 -5.05
N LEU A 123 16.36 -7.59 -4.15
CA LEU A 123 16.26 -7.44 -2.69
C LEU A 123 17.43 -8.16 -2.03
N LYS A 124 17.81 -7.72 -0.84
CA LYS A 124 18.91 -8.24 -0.02
C LYS A 124 18.46 -8.39 1.44
N ALA A 125 19.28 -9.01 2.27
CA ALA A 125 19.06 -9.00 3.72
C ALA A 125 18.97 -7.54 4.24
N GLY A 126 17.96 -7.28 5.07
CA GLY A 126 17.62 -5.95 5.55
C GLY A 126 16.71 -5.14 4.62
N SER A 127 16.42 -5.59 3.39
CA SER A 127 15.40 -4.94 2.55
C SER A 127 14.03 -5.00 3.21
N LYS A 128 13.26 -3.92 3.04
CA LYS A 128 11.92 -3.74 3.61
C LYS A 128 10.87 -3.69 2.51
N ILE A 129 9.86 -4.53 2.60
CA ILE A 129 8.69 -4.54 1.73
C ILE A 129 7.52 -4.00 2.53
N ILE A 130 6.93 -2.90 2.08
CA ILE A 130 5.76 -2.26 2.69
C ILE A 130 4.56 -2.49 1.78
N LEU A 131 3.62 -3.27 2.24
CA LEU A 131 2.35 -3.51 1.56
C LEU A 131 1.30 -2.54 2.10
N VAL A 132 0.91 -1.57 1.29
CA VAL A 132 -0.11 -0.59 1.69
C VAL A 132 -1.49 -1.24 1.58
N SER A 133 -1.97 -1.70 2.73
CA SER A 133 -3.29 -2.28 2.92
C SER A 133 -4.31 -1.21 3.35
N SER A 134 -5.28 -1.58 4.14
CA SER A 134 -6.30 -0.72 4.74
C SER A 134 -6.85 -1.40 5.98
N GLU A 135 -7.27 -0.66 7.01
CA GLU A 135 -8.00 -1.21 8.15
C GLU A 135 -9.23 -2.00 7.68
N ALA A 136 -9.76 -1.63 6.50
CA ALA A 136 -10.86 -2.34 5.83
C ALA A 136 -10.56 -3.83 5.54
N GLY A 137 -9.27 -4.21 5.46
CA GLY A 137 -8.84 -5.60 5.31
C GLY A 137 -8.84 -6.42 6.60
N SER A 138 -9.13 -5.81 7.75
CA SER A 138 -9.30 -6.52 9.02
C SER A 138 -10.72 -7.08 9.15
N ILE A 139 -10.85 -8.39 9.28
CA ILE A 139 -12.15 -9.03 9.55
C ILE A 139 -12.62 -8.67 10.96
N THR A 140 -11.70 -8.65 11.91
CA THR A 140 -12.01 -8.36 13.33
C THR A 140 -12.55 -6.94 13.52
N LEU A 141 -12.07 -5.97 12.74
CA LEU A 141 -12.54 -4.58 12.84
C LEU A 141 -13.90 -4.34 12.18
N ARG A 142 -14.42 -5.29 11.38
CA ARG A 142 -15.75 -5.11 10.76
C ARG A 142 -16.84 -5.15 11.80
N HIS A 143 -17.65 -4.14 11.84
CA HIS A 143 -18.70 -3.97 12.85
C HIS A 143 -20.05 -3.67 12.19
N GLU A 144 -21.13 -4.17 12.76
CA GLU A 144 -22.49 -4.00 12.24
C GLU A 144 -22.90 -2.53 12.02
N LYS A 145 -22.35 -1.61 12.81
CA LYS A 145 -22.60 -0.16 12.67
C LYS A 145 -22.07 0.44 11.37
N GLU A 146 -21.11 -0.20 10.74
CA GLU A 146 -20.57 0.23 9.45
C GLU A 146 -21.41 -0.27 8.27
N GLY A 147 -22.28 -1.25 8.52
CA GLY A 147 -23.02 -1.95 7.49
C GLY A 147 -22.16 -2.89 6.65
N GLY A 148 -22.76 -3.46 5.61
CA GLY A 148 -22.05 -4.25 4.59
C GLY A 148 -21.59 -3.37 3.43
N GLY A 149 -21.17 -4.00 2.32
CA GLY A 149 -20.72 -3.32 1.10
C GLY A 149 -19.20 -3.29 0.93
N ASN A 150 -18.75 -2.68 -0.15
CA ASN A 150 -17.34 -2.57 -0.50
C ASN A 150 -16.61 -3.93 -0.49
N TYR A 151 -17.30 -4.99 -0.93
CA TYR A 151 -16.85 -6.39 -0.80
C TYR A 151 -15.48 -6.61 -1.43
N ALA A 152 -15.30 -6.26 -2.71
CA ALA A 152 -14.02 -6.49 -3.37
C ALA A 152 -12.90 -5.61 -2.81
N HIS A 153 -13.19 -4.36 -2.41
CA HIS A 153 -12.18 -3.54 -1.75
C HIS A 153 -11.71 -4.18 -0.44
N HIS A 154 -12.63 -4.49 0.47
CA HIS A 154 -12.31 -5.03 1.79
C HIS A 154 -11.66 -6.42 1.67
N ALA A 155 -12.26 -7.31 0.90
CA ALA A 155 -11.73 -8.67 0.73
C ALA A 155 -10.40 -8.71 -0.03
N SER A 156 -10.16 -7.82 -1.02
CA SER A 156 -8.85 -7.73 -1.66
C SER A 156 -7.76 -7.25 -0.68
N LYS A 157 -8.09 -6.37 0.27
CA LYS A 157 -7.14 -5.94 1.31
C LYS A 157 -6.90 -7.04 2.35
N ALA A 158 -7.91 -7.83 2.70
CA ALA A 158 -7.73 -9.05 3.52
C ALA A 158 -6.84 -10.08 2.80
N ALA A 159 -7.04 -10.27 1.49
CA ALA A 159 -6.18 -11.13 0.67
C ALA A 159 -4.72 -10.61 0.62
N LEU A 160 -4.51 -9.29 0.50
CA LEU A 160 -3.17 -8.69 0.59
C LEU A 160 -2.55 -8.92 1.97
N ASN A 161 -3.32 -8.80 3.05
CA ASN A 161 -2.86 -9.07 4.41
C ASN A 161 -2.37 -10.51 4.55
N MET A 162 -3.16 -11.49 4.07
CA MET A 162 -2.76 -12.89 4.06
C MET A 162 -1.49 -13.10 3.20
N GLY A 163 -1.45 -12.54 1.99
CA GLY A 163 -0.27 -12.61 1.13
C GLY A 163 0.97 -12.03 1.79
N GLY A 164 0.85 -10.88 2.46
CA GLY A 164 1.95 -10.27 3.20
C GLY A 164 2.44 -11.12 4.37
N LYS A 165 1.51 -11.76 5.10
CA LYS A 165 1.85 -12.72 6.17
C LYS A 165 2.64 -13.91 5.61
N LEU A 166 2.20 -14.52 4.52
CA LEU A 166 2.87 -15.66 3.90
C LEU A 166 4.26 -15.24 3.36
N LEU A 167 4.36 -14.10 2.66
CA LEU A 167 5.65 -13.56 2.20
C LEU A 167 6.64 -13.36 3.36
N SER A 168 6.18 -12.91 4.52
CA SER A 168 7.06 -12.70 5.68
C SER A 168 7.67 -14.02 6.19
N ILE A 169 6.94 -15.13 6.06
CA ILE A 169 7.42 -16.47 6.43
C ILE A 169 8.44 -16.95 5.40
N ASP A 170 8.11 -16.87 4.10
CA ASP A 170 8.97 -17.34 3.02
C ASP A 170 10.29 -16.55 2.91
N LEU A 171 10.26 -15.26 3.27
CA LEU A 171 11.40 -14.35 3.13
C LEU A 171 12.22 -14.19 4.41
N LYS A 172 11.81 -14.83 5.52
CA LYS A 172 12.48 -14.73 6.82
C LYS A 172 13.94 -15.14 6.77
N GLU A 173 14.24 -16.30 6.19
CA GLU A 173 15.61 -16.80 6.08
C GLU A 173 16.50 -15.95 5.16
N LYS A 174 15.90 -15.18 4.25
CA LYS A 174 16.60 -14.18 3.44
C LYS A 174 16.85 -12.86 4.19
N GLY A 175 16.34 -12.72 5.42
CA GLY A 175 16.44 -11.50 6.21
C GLY A 175 15.67 -10.32 5.62
N ILE A 176 14.64 -10.56 4.79
CA ILE A 176 13.80 -9.53 4.17
C ILE A 176 12.59 -9.28 5.07
N ILE A 177 12.32 -8.00 5.34
CA ILE A 177 11.27 -7.56 6.25
C ILE A 177 10.00 -7.26 5.44
N VAL A 178 8.86 -7.79 5.85
CA VAL A 178 7.56 -7.52 5.22
C VAL A 178 6.64 -6.86 6.25
N SER A 179 6.23 -5.61 6.01
CA SER A 179 5.27 -4.90 6.84
C SER A 179 3.98 -4.65 6.07
N ILE A 180 2.85 -4.93 6.70
CA ILE A 180 1.52 -4.69 6.16
C ILE A 180 0.97 -3.48 6.91
N VAL A 181 0.51 -2.44 6.20
CA VAL A 181 0.15 -1.18 6.83
C VAL A 181 -1.21 -0.64 6.38
N HIS A 182 -1.96 -0.13 7.35
CA HIS A 182 -3.02 0.84 7.10
C HIS A 182 -2.39 2.24 7.16
N PRO A 183 -2.38 3.00 6.06
CA PRO A 183 -1.65 4.28 6.00
C PRO A 183 -2.40 5.44 6.66
N GLY A 184 -3.65 5.23 7.04
CA GLY A 184 -4.58 6.24 7.54
C GLY A 184 -5.71 6.56 6.56
N PHE A 185 -6.78 7.20 7.07
CA PHE A 185 -7.83 7.77 6.25
C PHE A 185 -7.33 9.08 5.63
N MET A 186 -7.43 9.21 4.30
CA MET A 186 -6.78 10.31 3.57
C MET A 186 -7.73 11.06 2.64
N ARG A 187 -7.50 12.35 2.51
CA ARG A 187 -8.16 13.25 1.56
C ARG A 187 -7.53 13.07 0.17
N THR A 188 -8.05 12.12 -0.60
CA THR A 188 -7.54 11.78 -1.93
C THR A 188 -8.65 11.73 -2.97
N GLU A 189 -8.28 11.81 -4.25
CA GLU A 189 -9.24 11.57 -5.34
C GLU A 189 -9.89 10.18 -5.26
N MET A 190 -9.19 9.18 -4.71
CA MET A 190 -9.75 7.84 -4.52
C MET A 190 -10.91 7.87 -3.52
N THR A 191 -10.73 8.44 -2.33
CA THR A 191 -11.76 8.50 -1.28
C THR A 191 -12.91 9.45 -1.67
N LYS A 192 -12.60 10.54 -2.39
CA LYS A 192 -13.61 11.42 -2.98
C LYS A 192 -14.43 10.71 -4.05
N GLY A 193 -13.77 9.95 -4.93
CA GLY A 193 -14.43 9.22 -6.03
C GLY A 193 -15.46 8.19 -5.56
N VAL A 194 -15.33 7.69 -4.33
CA VAL A 194 -16.29 6.77 -3.71
C VAL A 194 -17.22 7.47 -2.70
N GLY A 195 -17.23 8.81 -2.66
CA GLY A 195 -18.13 9.62 -1.84
C GLY A 195 -17.76 9.70 -0.36
N PHE A 196 -16.51 9.40 0.02
CA PHE A 196 -16.05 9.48 1.41
C PHE A 196 -15.53 10.87 1.80
N ASP A 197 -15.49 11.82 0.85
CA ASP A 197 -15.12 13.20 1.11
C ASP A 197 -16.05 13.89 2.12
N LYS A 198 -17.32 13.51 2.16
CA LYS A 198 -18.30 13.99 3.15
C LYS A 198 -18.00 13.59 4.60
N HIS A 199 -17.13 12.60 4.80
CA HIS A 199 -16.71 12.09 6.11
C HIS A 199 -15.28 12.49 6.49
N TRP A 200 -14.59 13.29 5.68
CA TRP A 200 -13.17 13.61 5.92
C TRP A 200 -12.93 14.31 7.25
N ASP A 201 -13.78 15.27 7.60
CA ASP A 201 -13.59 16.05 8.84
C ASP A 201 -13.91 15.22 10.08
N GLU A 202 -15.04 14.54 10.10
CA GLU A 202 -15.48 13.72 11.22
C GLU A 202 -14.62 12.45 11.40
N GLY A 203 -14.18 11.86 10.29
CA GLY A 203 -13.35 10.64 10.27
C GLY A 203 -11.86 10.89 10.48
N GLY A 204 -11.44 12.14 10.74
CA GLY A 204 -10.03 12.45 10.99
C GLY A 204 -9.11 12.30 9.78
N ALA A 205 -9.66 12.43 8.56
CA ALA A 205 -8.90 12.29 7.34
C ALA A 205 -7.79 13.33 7.21
N VAL A 206 -6.57 12.86 6.94
CA VAL A 206 -5.38 13.70 6.77
C VAL A 206 -5.03 13.90 5.31
N THR A 207 -4.11 14.82 5.02
CA THR A 207 -3.57 14.97 3.67
C THR A 207 -2.61 13.80 3.36
N PRO A 208 -2.41 13.47 2.06
CA PRO A 208 -1.44 12.44 1.66
C PRO A 208 -0.02 12.69 2.17
N GLU A 209 0.38 13.96 2.31
CA GLU A 209 1.71 14.35 2.80
C GLU A 209 1.90 13.96 4.29
N VAL A 210 0.89 14.17 5.12
CA VAL A 210 0.91 13.77 6.54
C VAL A 210 1.00 12.25 6.65
N ALA A 211 0.24 11.51 5.85
CA ALA A 211 0.29 10.06 5.84
C ALA A 211 1.64 9.53 5.31
N ALA A 212 2.19 10.16 4.25
CA ALA A 212 3.48 9.79 3.69
C ALA A 212 4.61 9.96 4.69
N LYS A 213 4.68 11.10 5.38
CA LYS A 213 5.67 11.36 6.42
C LYS A 213 5.61 10.29 7.51
N SER A 214 4.42 10.00 8.04
CA SER A 214 4.24 8.95 9.04
C SER A 214 4.67 7.57 8.55
N LEU A 215 4.41 7.24 7.29
CA LEU A 215 4.81 5.95 6.72
C LEU A 215 6.32 5.86 6.47
N VAL A 216 6.99 6.95 6.10
CA VAL A 216 8.45 7.02 6.00
C VAL A 216 9.07 6.82 7.38
N GLU A 217 8.64 7.57 8.39
CA GLU A 217 9.09 7.41 9.78
C GLU A 217 8.89 5.96 10.28
N TRP A 218 7.73 5.37 10.03
CA TRP A 218 7.46 3.96 10.36
C TRP A 218 8.44 3.02 9.65
N THR A 219 8.68 3.22 8.36
CA THR A 219 9.60 2.38 7.58
C THR A 219 11.02 2.39 8.16
N GLU A 220 11.47 3.51 8.71
CA GLU A 220 12.78 3.62 9.37
C GLU A 220 12.87 2.76 10.63
N THR A 221 11.78 2.64 11.40
CA THR A 221 11.73 1.87 12.66
C THR A 221 11.59 0.36 12.47
N LEU A 222 11.36 -0.10 11.23
CA LEU A 222 11.14 -1.52 10.96
C LEU A 222 12.42 -2.34 11.09
N ASP A 223 12.30 -3.44 11.80
CA ASP A 223 13.27 -4.52 11.89
C ASP A 223 12.59 -5.89 11.70
N ILE A 224 13.36 -6.96 11.72
CA ILE A 224 12.87 -8.31 11.44
C ILE A 224 11.82 -8.79 12.45
N SER A 225 11.82 -8.27 13.69
CA SER A 225 10.85 -8.65 14.72
C SER A 225 9.42 -8.20 14.41
N LYS A 226 9.29 -7.15 13.58
CA LYS A 226 7.99 -6.61 13.14
C LYS A 226 7.54 -7.20 11.79
N SER A 227 8.33 -8.12 11.19
CA SER A 227 7.99 -8.74 9.91
C SER A 227 6.76 -9.63 10.01
N GLY A 228 5.85 -9.50 9.06
CA GLY A 228 4.59 -10.28 9.03
C GLY A 228 3.53 -9.80 10.00
N GLU A 229 3.65 -8.57 10.49
CA GLU A 229 2.69 -7.92 11.36
C GLU A 229 1.92 -6.85 10.59
N TYR A 230 0.68 -6.59 11.04
CA TYR A 230 -0.22 -5.60 10.45
C TYR A 230 -0.35 -4.38 11.35
N TRP A 231 -0.06 -3.19 10.80
CA TRP A 231 0.11 -1.98 11.59
C TRP A 231 -0.65 -0.78 11.04
N ALA A 232 -1.12 0.06 11.95
CA ALA A 232 -1.50 1.44 11.67
C ALA A 232 -0.46 2.38 12.31
N PRO A 233 0.52 2.89 11.53
CA PRO A 233 1.58 3.75 12.06
C PRO A 233 1.05 5.01 12.75
N ARG A 234 -0.09 5.51 12.30
CA ARG A 234 -0.77 6.70 12.86
C ARG A 234 -1.61 6.39 14.11
N GLY A 235 -1.70 5.13 14.52
CA GLY A 235 -2.54 4.70 15.64
C GLY A 235 -4.03 4.61 15.26
N PRO A 236 -4.93 4.71 16.26
CA PRO A 236 -6.36 4.49 16.07
C PRO A 236 -7.15 5.70 15.54
N ARG A 237 -6.54 6.86 15.40
CA ARG A 237 -7.21 8.17 15.22
C ARG A 237 -8.17 8.26 14.04
N ASP A 238 -7.91 7.51 13.00
CA ASP A 238 -8.65 7.51 11.74
C ASP A 238 -9.24 6.13 11.40
N ILE A 239 -9.43 5.29 12.43
CA ILE A 239 -10.07 3.97 12.34
C ILE A 239 -11.33 4.02 13.19
N GLY A 240 -12.48 4.26 12.55
CA GLY A 240 -13.74 4.59 13.24
C GLY A 240 -14.21 3.56 14.26
N MET A 241 -13.94 2.26 14.04
CA MET A 241 -14.36 1.19 14.95
C MET A 241 -13.26 0.71 15.90
N ALA A 242 -12.05 1.29 15.86
CA ALA A 242 -10.93 0.81 16.66
C ALA A 242 -11.26 0.73 18.15
N GLU A 243 -11.71 1.82 18.76
CA GLU A 243 -12.03 1.83 20.20
C GLU A 243 -13.25 0.97 20.56
N THR A 244 -14.22 0.84 19.64
CA THR A 244 -15.41 0.00 19.84
C THR A 244 -15.02 -1.48 19.89
N VAL A 245 -14.11 -1.90 19.04
CA VAL A 245 -13.72 -3.31 18.88
C VAL A 245 -12.55 -3.71 19.78
N LEU A 246 -11.55 -2.84 19.91
CA LEU A 246 -10.28 -3.15 20.58
C LEU A 246 -10.18 -2.55 21.99
N GLY A 247 -11.12 -1.70 22.38
CA GLY A 247 -11.10 -1.01 23.68
C GLY A 247 -10.47 0.37 23.61
N LYS A 248 -10.46 1.06 24.76
CA LYS A 248 -9.94 2.43 24.88
C LYS A 248 -8.44 2.47 25.16
N ASN A 249 -7.84 3.65 25.00
CA ASN A 249 -6.42 3.93 25.28
C ASN A 249 -5.45 3.13 24.39
N LEU A 250 -5.80 2.99 23.10
CA LEU A 250 -5.00 2.29 22.12
C LEU A 250 -3.69 3.05 21.83
N GLU A 251 -2.63 2.30 21.64
CA GLU A 251 -1.27 2.84 21.40
C GLU A 251 -1.08 3.36 19.98
N THR A 252 -0.06 4.19 19.80
CA THR A 252 0.44 4.62 18.50
C THR A 252 1.94 4.31 18.42
N PRO A 253 2.41 3.52 17.44
CA PRO A 253 1.65 2.83 16.38
C PRO A 253 0.72 1.73 16.93
N LEU A 254 -0.40 1.50 16.24
CA LEU A 254 -1.36 0.46 16.62
C LEU A 254 -1.12 -0.82 15.81
N LYS A 255 -0.94 -1.94 16.51
CA LYS A 255 -0.97 -3.26 15.89
C LYS A 255 -2.43 -3.65 15.60
N LEU A 256 -2.74 -3.89 14.34
CA LEU A 256 -4.08 -4.23 13.91
C LEU A 256 -4.34 -5.74 13.98
N PRO A 257 -5.56 -6.15 14.34
CA PRO A 257 -5.99 -7.53 14.17
C PRO A 257 -6.27 -7.85 12.69
N TRP A 258 -6.26 -9.15 12.41
CA TRP A 258 -6.58 -9.66 11.07
C TRP A 258 -8.07 -9.60 10.74
#